data_75ffe45a11423858a62ca29e130efaa1
#
_entry.id   75ffe45a11423858a62ca29e130efaa1
#
_cell.length_a   1.000
_cell.length_b   1.000
_cell.length_c   1.000
_cell.angle_alpha   90.00
_cell.angle_beta   90.00
_cell.angle_gamma   90.00
#
_symmetry.space_group_name_H-M   'P 1'
#
loop_
_entity.id
_entity.type
_entity.pdbx_description
1 polymer ?
#
loop_
_entity_poly.entity_id
_entity_poly.type
_entity_poly.pdbx_seq_one_letter_code
_entity_poly.pdbx_strand_id
1 'polypeptide(L)'
;GAKSEKSFTFKVIPYMPPKLEQPFANYIVGLDEGSLNISLKGHYTSSGSQLSYKANVANGGIASVLVSNDQLQIKPLARGVTRVSVLASDGRQTSSDGSFQIRVVERKSALVYAVYPIPAKTDINALLNPEVTQAEFVISSTVGEQLMSATVTPDKNSVATLDLSKLRPGTYKLTVHTSKGNHTQMFIKR
;
A
#
# COMPACT_ATOMS: atom_id res chain seq x y z
N GLY A 1 -48.11 -38.44 -44.19
CA GLY A 1 -47.69 -37.24 -43.43
C GLY A 1 -46.18 -37.26 -43.18
N ALA A 2 -45.50 -36.28 -43.72
CA ALA A 2 -44.05 -36.15 -43.46
C ALA A 2 -43.81 -35.72 -41.99
N LYS A 3 -43.02 -36.49 -41.25
CA LYS A 3 -42.54 -36.11 -39.93
C LYS A 3 -41.37 -35.17 -40.09
N SER A 4 -41.44 -33.99 -39.52
CA SER A 4 -40.31 -33.05 -39.42
C SER A 4 -39.60 -33.25 -38.10
N GLU A 5 -38.34 -33.66 -38.12
CA GLU A 5 -37.48 -33.74 -36.95
C GLU A 5 -36.66 -32.46 -36.84
N LYS A 6 -36.63 -31.85 -35.66
CA LYS A 6 -35.71 -30.74 -35.33
C LYS A 6 -34.74 -31.23 -34.27
N SER A 7 -33.46 -31.12 -34.56
CA SER A 7 -32.41 -31.43 -33.61
C SER A 7 -31.87 -30.15 -32.97
N PHE A 8 -31.51 -30.20 -31.68
CA PHE A 8 -30.88 -29.12 -30.94
C PHE A 8 -29.56 -29.62 -30.37
N THR A 9 -28.56 -28.80 -30.49
CA THR A 9 -27.28 -29.06 -29.85
C THR A 9 -27.16 -28.17 -28.61
N PHE A 10 -26.97 -28.77 -27.45
CA PHE A 10 -26.69 -28.04 -26.20
C PHE A 10 -25.22 -28.10 -25.91
N LYS A 11 -24.59 -26.94 -25.71
CA LYS A 11 -23.25 -26.84 -25.15
C LYS A 11 -23.36 -26.65 -23.64
N VAL A 12 -23.03 -27.68 -22.87
CA VAL A 12 -22.93 -27.57 -21.41
C VAL A 12 -21.58 -26.94 -21.07
N ILE A 13 -21.62 -25.75 -20.50
CA ILE A 13 -20.39 -25.09 -19.97
C ILE A 13 -20.33 -25.42 -18.49
N PRO A 14 -19.25 -26.04 -18.00
CA PRO A 14 -19.08 -26.29 -16.57
C PRO A 14 -19.16 -24.98 -15.77
N TYR A 15 -19.87 -25.04 -14.66
CA TYR A 15 -19.90 -23.90 -13.73
C TYR A 15 -18.52 -23.69 -13.09
N MET A 16 -18.01 -22.47 -13.16
CA MET A 16 -16.81 -22.04 -12.47
C MET A 16 -17.19 -20.93 -11.47
N PRO A 17 -16.97 -21.14 -10.16
CA PRO A 17 -17.23 -20.12 -9.15
C PRO A 17 -16.31 -18.91 -9.37
N PRO A 18 -16.65 -17.75 -8.80
CA PRO A 18 -15.78 -16.59 -8.84
C PRO A 18 -14.41 -16.89 -8.23
N LYS A 19 -13.35 -16.57 -8.95
CA LYS A 19 -11.98 -16.82 -8.56
C LYS A 19 -11.13 -15.56 -8.77
N LEU A 20 -10.28 -15.23 -7.80
CA LEU A 20 -9.28 -14.17 -7.95
C LEU A 20 -8.17 -14.62 -8.90
N GLU A 21 -8.05 -13.97 -10.05
CA GLU A 21 -7.01 -14.25 -11.05
C GLU A 21 -5.88 -13.23 -11.00
N GLN A 22 -6.21 -11.97 -10.77
CA GLN A 22 -5.23 -10.89 -10.66
C GLN A 22 -5.24 -10.31 -9.24
N PRO A 23 -4.24 -10.61 -8.40
CA PRO A 23 -4.12 -10.02 -7.08
C PRO A 23 -4.04 -8.50 -7.13
N PHE A 24 -4.58 -7.84 -6.11
CA PHE A 24 -4.45 -6.40 -5.95
C PHE A 24 -3.03 -6.04 -5.50
N ALA A 25 -2.53 -4.92 -5.99
CA ALA A 25 -1.31 -4.31 -5.47
C ALA A 25 -1.56 -3.64 -4.10
N ASN A 26 -0.51 -3.39 -3.35
CA ASN A 26 -0.56 -2.51 -2.19
C ASN A 26 -0.52 -1.05 -2.65
N TYR A 27 -1.21 -0.16 -1.93
CA TYR A 27 -1.31 1.25 -2.29
C TYR A 27 -0.82 2.16 -1.17
N ILE A 28 -0.24 3.29 -1.56
CA ILE A 28 0.04 4.42 -0.67
C ILE A 28 -0.91 5.55 -1.08
N VAL A 29 -1.61 6.11 -0.11
CA VAL A 29 -2.61 7.16 -0.30
C VAL A 29 -2.31 8.31 0.64
N GLY A 30 -2.27 9.53 0.11
CA GLY A 30 -2.12 10.75 0.90
C GLY A 30 -3.44 11.23 1.50
N LEU A 31 -3.41 11.78 2.71
CA LEU A 31 -4.56 12.50 3.26
C LEU A 31 -4.90 13.74 2.44
N ASP A 32 -3.95 14.23 1.66
CA ASP A 32 -4.06 15.39 0.77
C ASP A 32 -4.62 15.08 -0.62
N GLU A 33 -4.80 13.78 -0.98
CA GLU A 33 -5.20 13.38 -2.34
C GLU A 33 -6.69 13.08 -2.53
N GLY A 34 -7.47 13.06 -1.46
CA GLY A 34 -8.86 12.65 -1.53
C GLY A 34 -9.03 11.12 -1.60
N SER A 35 -9.99 10.64 -2.38
CA SER A 35 -10.29 9.20 -2.47
C SER A 35 -9.53 8.52 -3.60
N LEU A 36 -8.99 7.32 -3.32
CA LEU A 36 -8.46 6.41 -4.34
C LEU A 36 -9.59 5.56 -4.91
N ASN A 37 -9.69 5.49 -6.25
CA ASN A 37 -10.63 4.64 -6.95
C ASN A 37 -9.89 3.49 -7.64
N ILE A 38 -10.34 2.26 -7.43
CA ILE A 38 -9.76 1.04 -7.98
C ILE A 38 -10.84 0.31 -8.77
N SER A 39 -10.58 0.00 -10.04
CA SER A 39 -11.48 -0.86 -10.82
C SER A 39 -11.37 -2.30 -10.34
N LEU A 40 -12.50 -2.94 -10.09
CA LEU A 40 -12.57 -4.37 -9.73
C LEU A 40 -12.68 -5.28 -10.95
N LYS A 41 -12.91 -4.71 -12.14
CA LYS A 41 -12.96 -5.45 -13.40
C LYS A 41 -11.61 -6.09 -13.71
N GLY A 42 -11.65 -7.36 -14.10
CA GLY A 42 -10.46 -8.11 -14.49
C GLY A 42 -9.71 -8.78 -13.34
N HIS A 43 -10.00 -8.42 -12.08
CA HIS A 43 -9.40 -9.11 -10.94
C HIS A 43 -10.01 -10.49 -10.68
N TYR A 44 -11.28 -10.66 -11.02
CA TYR A 44 -12.01 -11.92 -10.80
C TYR A 44 -12.57 -12.47 -12.10
N THR A 45 -12.60 -13.80 -12.19
CA THR A 45 -13.23 -14.55 -13.28
C THR A 45 -14.35 -15.43 -12.74
N SER A 46 -15.37 -15.67 -13.57
CA SER A 46 -16.44 -16.63 -13.31
C SER A 46 -17.02 -17.15 -14.62
N SER A 47 -17.89 -18.16 -14.60
CA SER A 47 -18.49 -18.77 -15.79
C SER A 47 -19.55 -17.94 -16.52
N GLY A 48 -19.45 -16.61 -16.49
CA GLY A 48 -20.26 -15.72 -17.32
C GLY A 48 -21.40 -14.98 -16.62
N SER A 49 -21.52 -15.09 -15.31
CA SER A 49 -22.47 -14.28 -14.53
C SER A 49 -21.89 -12.90 -14.24
N GLN A 50 -22.76 -11.90 -14.14
CA GLN A 50 -22.36 -10.60 -13.65
C GLN A 50 -21.91 -10.72 -12.19
N LEU A 51 -20.70 -10.24 -11.89
CA LEU A 51 -20.16 -10.26 -10.54
C LEU A 51 -20.67 -9.06 -9.73
N SER A 52 -21.01 -9.32 -8.49
CA SER A 52 -21.21 -8.31 -7.44
C SER A 52 -20.03 -8.34 -6.47
N TYR A 53 -19.70 -7.19 -5.88
CA TYR A 53 -18.53 -7.06 -5.04
C TYR A 53 -18.89 -6.55 -3.65
N LYS A 54 -18.15 -7.04 -2.64
CA LYS A 54 -18.18 -6.52 -1.28
C LYS A 54 -16.74 -6.22 -0.85
N ALA A 55 -16.52 -5.11 -0.16
CA ALA A 55 -15.23 -4.78 0.41
C ALA A 55 -15.36 -4.45 1.89
N ASN A 56 -14.32 -4.76 2.63
CA ASN A 56 -14.18 -4.43 4.04
C ASN A 56 -12.78 -3.89 4.32
N VAL A 57 -12.68 -3.03 5.33
CA VAL A 57 -11.41 -2.50 5.84
C VAL A 57 -11.22 -2.96 7.28
N ALA A 58 -10.03 -3.48 7.58
CA ALA A 58 -9.72 -4.03 8.90
C ALA A 58 -9.70 -2.95 10.01
N ASN A 59 -9.29 -1.72 9.68
CA ASN A 59 -9.34 -0.59 10.61
C ASN A 59 -10.03 0.61 9.95
N GLY A 60 -11.30 0.80 10.28
CA GLY A 60 -12.13 1.90 9.79
C GLY A 60 -11.71 3.29 10.29
N GLY A 61 -10.83 3.40 11.28
CA GLY A 61 -10.25 4.67 11.73
C GLY A 61 -9.12 5.16 10.81
N ILE A 62 -8.50 4.27 10.00
CA ILE A 62 -7.42 4.63 9.06
C ILE A 62 -7.97 4.95 7.68
N ALA A 63 -8.92 4.15 7.19
CA ALA A 63 -9.56 4.37 5.90
C ALA A 63 -11.01 3.85 5.92
N SER A 64 -11.86 4.38 5.05
CA SER A 64 -13.18 3.80 4.76
C SER A 64 -13.23 3.33 3.32
N VAL A 65 -14.07 2.34 3.05
CA VAL A 65 -14.26 1.75 1.71
C VAL A 65 -15.72 1.78 1.30
N LEU A 66 -15.96 2.04 0.03
CA LEU A 66 -17.28 1.99 -0.60
C LEU A 66 -17.15 1.26 -1.94
N VAL A 67 -18.03 0.30 -2.18
CA VAL A 67 -18.15 -0.35 -3.48
C VAL A 67 -19.39 0.19 -4.18
N SER A 68 -19.21 0.65 -5.40
CA SER A 68 -20.30 1.06 -6.29
C SER A 68 -20.07 0.44 -7.67
N ASN A 69 -20.95 -0.45 -8.08
CA ASN A 69 -20.77 -1.27 -9.28
C ASN A 69 -19.42 -2.02 -9.24
N ASP A 70 -18.57 -1.79 -10.24
CA ASP A 70 -17.24 -2.39 -10.38
C ASP A 70 -16.12 -1.49 -9.86
N GLN A 71 -16.43 -0.46 -9.05
CA GLN A 71 -15.47 0.48 -8.51
C GLN A 71 -15.38 0.34 -6.99
N LEU A 72 -14.17 0.22 -6.48
CA LEU A 72 -13.85 0.32 -5.06
C LEU A 72 -13.28 1.72 -4.81
N GLN A 73 -13.99 2.51 -4.04
CA GLN A 73 -13.51 3.80 -3.54
C GLN A 73 -12.94 3.62 -2.13
N ILE A 74 -11.74 4.14 -1.92
CA ILE A 74 -11.05 4.13 -0.63
C ILE A 74 -10.81 5.58 -0.22
N LYS A 75 -11.38 5.99 0.90
CA LYS A 75 -11.18 7.32 1.47
C LYS A 75 -10.21 7.22 2.65
N PRO A 76 -9.03 7.86 2.59
CA PRO A 76 -8.10 7.92 3.71
C PRO A 76 -8.69 8.81 4.82
N LEU A 77 -8.51 8.42 6.09
CA LEU A 77 -9.04 9.12 7.26
C LEU A 77 -7.95 9.52 8.26
N ALA A 78 -6.98 8.65 8.50
CA ALA A 78 -5.86 8.91 9.41
C ALA A 78 -4.60 8.15 8.95
N ARG A 79 -3.43 8.64 9.34
CA ARG A 79 -2.14 7.98 9.06
C ARG A 79 -2.11 6.58 9.67
N GLY A 80 -1.57 5.64 8.92
CA GLY A 80 -1.43 4.25 9.39
C GLY A 80 -1.41 3.24 8.26
N VAL A 81 -1.47 1.97 8.62
CA VAL A 81 -1.57 0.85 7.68
C VAL A 81 -2.81 0.04 8.02
N THR A 82 -3.60 -0.27 7.02
CA THR A 82 -4.75 -1.14 7.16
C THR A 82 -4.83 -2.12 6.00
N ARG A 83 -5.56 -3.22 6.19
CA ARG A 83 -5.87 -4.19 5.14
C ARG A 83 -7.26 -3.92 4.60
N VAL A 84 -7.39 -3.98 3.30
CA VAL A 84 -8.68 -4.02 2.60
C VAL A 84 -8.86 -5.41 2.04
N SER A 85 -10.05 -5.99 2.18
CA SER A 85 -10.43 -7.25 1.57
C SER A 85 -11.60 -7.04 0.61
N VAL A 86 -11.54 -7.71 -0.53
CA VAL A 86 -12.57 -7.66 -1.58
C VAL A 86 -13.03 -9.08 -1.89
N LEU A 87 -14.32 -9.28 -1.90
CA LEU A 87 -14.98 -10.53 -2.28
C LEU A 87 -15.85 -10.29 -3.51
N ALA A 88 -15.82 -11.21 -4.45
CA ALA A 88 -16.72 -11.23 -5.59
C ALA A 88 -17.75 -12.35 -5.46
N SER A 89 -19.00 -12.12 -5.87
CA SER A 89 -20.05 -13.13 -5.88
C SER A 89 -20.81 -13.09 -7.21
N ASP A 90 -21.12 -14.25 -7.75
CA ASP A 90 -21.99 -14.43 -8.90
C ASP A 90 -23.45 -14.76 -8.51
N GLY A 91 -23.79 -14.61 -7.23
CA GLY A 91 -25.08 -14.93 -6.66
C GLY A 91 -25.25 -16.40 -6.21
N ARG A 92 -24.35 -17.30 -6.64
CA ARG A 92 -24.31 -18.71 -6.21
C ARG A 92 -23.21 -18.96 -5.20
N GLN A 93 -22.01 -18.47 -5.49
CA GLN A 93 -20.83 -18.62 -4.63
C GLN A 93 -20.08 -17.29 -4.50
N THR A 94 -19.24 -17.23 -3.48
CA THR A 94 -18.35 -16.10 -3.23
C THR A 94 -16.90 -16.54 -3.43
N SER A 95 -16.08 -15.67 -4.02
CA SER A 95 -14.66 -15.90 -4.25
C SER A 95 -13.86 -16.01 -2.96
N SER A 96 -12.62 -16.47 -3.09
CA SER A 96 -11.59 -16.25 -2.07
C SER A 96 -11.30 -14.76 -1.89
N ASP A 97 -10.75 -14.41 -0.71
CA ASP A 97 -10.43 -13.04 -0.33
C ASP A 97 -9.30 -12.46 -1.20
N GLY A 98 -9.60 -11.36 -1.90
CA GLY A 98 -8.62 -10.52 -2.59
C GLY A 98 -8.15 -9.41 -1.68
N SER A 99 -7.24 -9.69 -0.75
CA SER A 99 -6.78 -8.71 0.22
C SER A 99 -5.49 -8.00 -0.19
N PHE A 100 -5.37 -6.74 0.19
CA PHE A 100 -4.20 -5.90 -0.03
C PHE A 100 -4.03 -4.86 1.07
N GLN A 101 -2.86 -4.25 1.15
CA GLN A 101 -2.58 -3.22 2.15
C GLN A 101 -2.76 -1.82 1.58
N ILE A 102 -3.33 -0.95 2.41
CA ILE A 102 -3.33 0.50 2.21
C ILE A 102 -2.47 1.12 3.29
N ARG A 103 -1.49 1.92 2.87
CA ARG A 103 -0.72 2.80 3.74
C ARG A 103 -1.20 4.22 3.54
N VAL A 104 -1.78 4.80 4.56
CA VAL A 104 -2.18 6.21 4.57
C VAL A 104 -1.04 7.05 5.15
N VAL A 105 -0.61 8.05 4.39
CA VAL A 105 0.47 8.99 4.73
C VAL A 105 -0.07 10.41 4.77
N GLU A 106 0.66 11.34 5.40
CA GLU A 106 0.27 12.75 5.47
C GLU A 106 0.17 13.36 4.07
N ARG A 107 1.26 13.21 3.31
CA ARG A 107 1.37 13.64 1.91
C ARG A 107 2.02 12.56 1.09
N LYS A 108 1.39 12.15 0.02
CA LYS A 108 1.95 11.13 -0.89
C LYS A 108 3.19 11.64 -1.62
N SER A 109 3.26 12.93 -1.90
CA SER A 109 4.43 13.57 -2.50
C SER A 109 5.61 13.78 -1.55
N ALA A 110 5.46 13.51 -0.24
CA ALA A 110 6.57 13.63 0.71
C ALA A 110 7.68 12.63 0.37
N LEU A 111 8.94 13.06 0.49
CA LEU A 111 10.10 12.21 0.24
C LEU A 111 10.33 11.20 1.36
N VAL A 112 10.04 11.59 2.59
CA VAL A 112 10.15 10.77 3.80
C VAL A 112 8.78 10.74 4.48
N TYR A 113 8.20 9.57 4.62
CA TYR A 113 6.90 9.39 5.25
C TYR A 113 7.00 9.23 6.78
N ALA A 114 8.08 8.65 7.26
CA ALA A 114 8.34 8.48 8.69
C ALA A 114 9.81 8.23 8.96
N VAL A 115 10.26 8.65 10.14
CA VAL A 115 11.55 8.29 10.72
C VAL A 115 11.30 7.62 12.06
N TYR A 116 11.86 6.44 12.28
CA TYR A 116 11.60 5.63 13.47
C TYR A 116 12.74 4.61 13.75
N PRO A 117 12.86 4.08 14.99
CA PRO A 117 12.18 4.55 16.19
C PRO A 117 12.75 5.89 16.68
N ILE A 118 11.92 6.67 17.37
CA ILE A 118 12.40 7.85 18.13
C ILE A 118 11.85 7.72 19.55
N PRO A 119 12.72 7.54 20.56
CA PRO A 119 14.19 7.50 20.52
C PRO A 119 14.75 6.27 19.80
N ALA A 120 15.87 6.47 19.10
CA ALA A 120 16.64 5.41 18.45
C ALA A 120 17.64 4.76 19.44
N LYS A 121 17.97 3.48 19.20
CA LYS A 121 19.01 2.75 19.97
C LYS A 121 20.21 2.43 19.07
N THR A 122 20.16 1.34 18.34
CA THR A 122 21.23 0.85 17.46
C THR A 122 21.14 1.36 16.05
N ASP A 123 19.92 1.64 15.60
CA ASP A 123 19.60 2.01 14.24
C ASP A 123 18.46 3.02 14.18
N ILE A 124 18.34 3.69 13.05
CA ILE A 124 17.22 4.55 12.70
C ILE A 124 16.76 4.22 11.28
N ASN A 125 15.45 4.15 11.10
CA ASN A 125 14.83 3.82 9.84
C ASN A 125 14.12 5.05 9.26
N ALA A 126 14.23 5.24 7.96
CA ALA A 126 13.37 6.17 7.23
C ALA A 126 12.50 5.40 6.24
N LEU A 127 11.19 5.54 6.38
CA LEU A 127 10.25 5.10 5.37
C LEU A 127 10.20 6.16 4.27
N LEU A 128 10.68 5.82 3.10
CA LEU A 128 10.82 6.72 1.97
C LEU A 128 9.65 6.59 1.00
N ASN A 129 9.47 7.60 0.15
CA ASN A 129 8.63 7.47 -1.03
C ASN A 129 9.20 6.36 -1.92
N PRO A 130 8.37 5.44 -2.47
CA PRO A 130 8.85 4.35 -3.34
C PRO A 130 9.62 4.79 -4.57
N GLU A 131 9.47 6.04 -5.00
CA GLU A 131 10.23 6.62 -6.12
C GLU A 131 11.66 7.04 -5.74
N VAL A 132 12.01 6.99 -4.45
CA VAL A 132 13.36 7.25 -3.96
C VAL A 132 14.14 5.94 -3.99
N THR A 133 15.05 5.81 -4.93
CA THR A 133 15.87 4.61 -5.11
C THR A 133 17.17 4.65 -4.32
N GLN A 134 17.62 5.84 -3.89
CA GLN A 134 18.82 6.06 -3.12
C GLN A 134 18.68 7.35 -2.28
N ALA A 135 19.20 7.34 -1.07
CA ALA A 135 19.22 8.50 -0.20
C ALA A 135 20.55 8.59 0.57
N GLU A 136 21.06 9.80 0.72
CA GLU A 136 22.17 10.08 1.62
C GLU A 136 21.61 10.54 2.97
N PHE A 137 22.03 9.86 4.03
CA PHE A 137 21.70 10.19 5.41
C PHE A 137 22.87 10.96 6.01
N VAL A 138 22.61 12.17 6.46
CA VAL A 138 23.59 13.01 7.16
C VAL A 138 23.11 13.23 8.58
N ILE A 139 23.92 12.83 9.56
CA ILE A 139 23.68 13.11 10.97
C ILE A 139 24.58 14.26 11.40
N SER A 140 23.98 15.27 12.01
CA SER A 140 24.67 16.40 12.58
C SER A 140 24.30 16.66 14.04
N SER A 141 25.19 17.29 14.75
CA SER A 141 24.90 17.82 16.09
C SER A 141 23.81 18.92 16.01
N THR A 142 23.29 19.33 17.15
CA THR A 142 22.30 20.42 17.24
C THR A 142 22.89 21.78 16.81
N VAL A 143 24.20 21.92 16.82
CA VAL A 143 24.91 23.14 16.36
C VAL A 143 25.33 23.06 14.88
N GLY A 144 24.99 21.95 14.19
CA GLY A 144 25.22 21.80 12.76
C GLY A 144 26.50 21.08 12.34
N GLU A 145 27.33 20.61 13.27
CA GLU A 145 28.52 19.83 12.95
C GLU A 145 28.12 18.47 12.41
N GLN A 146 28.63 18.10 11.22
CA GLN A 146 28.37 16.78 10.62
C GLN A 146 29.18 15.71 11.34
N LEU A 147 28.51 14.72 11.88
CA LEU A 147 29.09 13.62 12.64
C LEU A 147 29.16 12.32 11.87
N MET A 148 28.23 12.12 10.94
CA MET A 148 28.10 10.90 10.17
C MET A 148 27.40 11.17 8.84
N SER A 149 27.83 10.46 7.80
CA SER A 149 27.12 10.41 6.51
C SER A 149 27.18 8.99 5.95
N ALA A 150 26.09 8.54 5.34
CA ALA A 150 26.03 7.26 4.64
C ALA A 150 24.99 7.31 3.52
N THR A 151 25.33 6.71 2.39
CA THR A 151 24.38 6.48 1.30
C THR A 151 23.69 5.14 1.51
N VAL A 152 22.36 5.15 1.51
CA VAL A 152 21.53 3.99 1.80
C VAL A 152 20.58 3.74 0.64
N THR A 153 20.48 2.49 0.21
CA THR A 153 19.46 2.04 -0.74
C THR A 153 18.28 1.47 0.05
N PRO A 154 17.05 1.96 -0.17
CA PRO A 154 15.88 1.41 0.51
C PRO A 154 15.64 -0.05 0.13
N ASP A 155 15.07 -0.81 1.05
CA ASP A 155 14.62 -2.17 0.80
C ASP A 155 13.34 -2.22 -0.06
N LYS A 156 12.83 -3.44 -0.32
CA LYS A 156 11.58 -3.65 -1.07
C LYS A 156 10.33 -3.01 -0.45
N ASN A 157 10.41 -2.62 0.81
CA ASN A 157 9.33 -1.92 1.54
C ASN A 157 9.56 -0.40 1.60
N SER A 158 10.53 0.11 0.84
CA SER A 158 10.96 1.51 0.83
C SER A 158 11.52 1.98 2.17
N VAL A 159 12.11 1.09 2.96
CA VAL A 159 12.74 1.41 4.24
C VAL A 159 14.25 1.49 4.06
N ALA A 160 14.83 2.63 4.40
CA ALA A 160 16.26 2.83 4.50
C ALA A 160 16.69 2.81 5.98
N THR A 161 17.67 1.99 6.32
CA THR A 161 18.14 1.78 7.68
C THR A 161 19.57 2.30 7.82
N LEU A 162 19.82 3.11 8.84
CA LEU A 162 21.14 3.62 9.19
C LEU A 162 21.57 3.10 10.56
N ASP A 163 22.75 2.48 10.62
CA ASP A 163 23.37 2.03 11.87
C ASP A 163 23.93 3.24 12.65
N LEU A 164 23.51 3.35 13.91
CA LEU A 164 23.91 4.40 14.85
C LEU A 164 24.84 3.90 15.96
N SER A 165 25.38 2.69 15.86
CA SER A 165 26.19 2.06 16.92
C SER A 165 27.39 2.90 17.34
N LYS A 166 27.97 3.67 16.41
CA LYS A 166 29.09 4.57 16.63
C LYS A 166 28.72 5.93 17.23
N LEU A 167 27.41 6.23 17.31
CA LEU A 167 26.94 7.50 17.81
C LEU A 167 26.67 7.41 19.31
N ARG A 168 27.17 8.39 20.09
CA ARG A 168 26.88 8.46 21.52
C ARG A 168 25.44 8.84 21.81
N PRO A 169 24.90 8.53 23.01
CA PRO A 169 23.57 9.04 23.39
C PRO A 169 23.51 10.56 23.31
N GLY A 170 22.43 11.11 22.78
CA GLY A 170 22.26 12.54 22.58
C GLY A 170 21.10 12.91 21.66
N THR A 171 20.95 14.20 21.43
CA THR A 171 19.98 14.75 20.47
C THR A 171 20.69 15.16 19.19
N TYR A 172 20.18 14.75 18.07
CA TYR A 172 20.81 14.90 16.76
C TYR A 172 19.78 15.36 15.71
N LYS A 173 20.31 15.90 14.62
CA LYS A 173 19.57 16.24 13.42
C LYS A 173 19.91 15.21 12.33
N LEU A 174 18.88 14.51 11.83
CA LEU A 174 18.98 13.67 10.63
C LEU A 174 18.51 14.49 9.43
N THR A 175 19.34 14.57 8.39
CA THR A 175 18.96 15.08 7.09
C THR A 175 19.04 13.94 6.07
N VAL A 176 17.98 13.71 5.35
CA VAL A 176 17.89 12.74 4.25
C VAL A 176 17.91 13.51 2.94
N HIS A 177 18.99 13.38 2.19
CA HIS A 177 19.14 13.96 0.86
C HIS A 177 18.74 12.95 -0.19
N THR A 178 17.94 13.39 -1.15
CA THR A 178 17.52 12.57 -2.31
C THR A 178 17.67 13.39 -3.59
N SER A 179 17.61 12.74 -4.74
CA SER A 179 17.60 13.43 -6.04
C SER A 179 16.41 14.38 -6.24
N LYS A 180 15.36 14.23 -5.40
CA LYS A 180 14.12 15.03 -5.47
C LYS A 180 14.03 16.12 -4.39
N GLY A 181 15.00 16.18 -3.47
CA GLY A 181 15.03 17.17 -2.38
C GLY A 181 15.48 16.57 -1.06
N ASN A 182 15.33 17.34 0.02
CA ASN A 182 15.83 17.02 1.34
C ASN A 182 14.69 16.97 2.37
N HIS A 183 14.86 16.10 3.38
CA HIS A 183 14.01 16.05 4.56
C HIS A 183 14.89 16.14 5.81
N THR A 184 14.50 16.95 6.78
CA THR A 184 15.26 17.11 8.02
C THR A 184 14.36 16.89 9.23
N GLN A 185 14.85 16.09 10.19
CA GLN A 185 14.13 15.78 11.43
C GLN A 185 15.10 15.64 12.60
N MET A 186 14.70 16.12 13.76
CA MET A 186 15.42 15.87 15.03
C MET A 186 15.09 14.48 15.57
N PHE A 187 16.07 13.81 16.17
CA PHE A 187 15.85 12.55 16.87
C PHE A 187 16.74 12.45 18.13
N ILE A 188 16.36 11.53 19.01
CA ILE A 188 17.07 11.22 20.24
C ILE A 188 17.70 9.84 20.09
N LYS A 189 19.02 9.72 20.33
CA LYS A 189 19.77 8.47 20.47
C LYS A 189 19.89 8.12 21.94
N ARG A 190 19.54 6.91 22.31
CA ARG A 190 19.72 6.32 23.64
C ARG A 190 20.79 5.24 23.66
#